data_6531a4852a991340b5a66cf4907842d3
#
_entry.id   6531a4852a991340b5a66cf4907842d3
#
_cell.length_a   1.000
_cell.length_b   1.000
_cell.length_c   1.000
_cell.angle_alpha   90.00
_cell.angle_beta   90.00
_cell.angle_gamma   90.00
#
_symmetry.space_group_name_H-M   'P 1'
#
loop_
_entity.id
_entity.type
_entity.pdbx_description
1 polymer ?
#
loop_
_entity_poly.entity_id
_entity_poly.type
_entity_poly.pdbx_seq_one_letter_code
_entity_poly.pdbx_strand_id
1 'polypeptide(L)'
;PYDRIPTPHFQFTYSRRPVKDVLSVRDLKIEVGLGTEKVTLSEGLTFQVQRGEKVALIGPNGVGKSTLLKALLGIQPQEGDILWGANVQTGYYEQENRTLNREQTALEELWGRHPIAPEYQIRGVLGQVLITGDNSFKKIGVLSGGERARVALAVLMMEHANTLILDEPTNHLDLQSKEELEKSLVEFDGTLIFVSHDRYFLNTIPTKIIALSPDGLTVTNGNFNDYLAEQQKQEAAAAPPEKPEKKETTSFYRSKQARAEQAKRRARLARLEEEITASESRISELEAAIADPETGADYERLTALCAELEETRAAHEAAFLEWAELSEEE
;
A
#
# COMPACT_ATOMS: atom_id res chain seq x y z
N PRO A 1 -25.74 17.99 -19.72
CA PRO A 1 -25.40 16.67 -19.26
C PRO A 1 -23.95 16.72 -18.81
N TYR A 2 -23.71 16.54 -17.52
CA TYR A 2 -22.36 16.38 -17.01
C TYR A 2 -21.88 15.03 -17.53
N ASP A 3 -20.88 15.02 -18.43
CA ASP A 3 -20.23 13.81 -18.88
C ASP A 3 -19.65 13.13 -17.63
N ARG A 4 -20.17 11.95 -17.31
CA ARG A 4 -19.62 11.16 -16.20
C ARG A 4 -18.19 10.81 -16.60
N ILE A 5 -17.22 11.24 -15.80
CA ILE A 5 -15.83 10.84 -15.96
C ILE A 5 -15.82 9.30 -15.90
N PRO A 6 -15.33 8.61 -16.93
CA PRO A 6 -15.31 7.16 -16.95
C PRO A 6 -14.43 6.65 -15.79
N THR A 7 -14.99 5.76 -14.97
CA THR A 7 -14.27 5.11 -13.87
C THR A 7 -13.81 3.72 -14.32
N PRO A 8 -12.61 3.27 -13.94
CA PRO A 8 -12.19 1.91 -14.20
C PRO A 8 -13.08 0.95 -13.40
N HIS A 9 -13.19 -0.28 -13.89
CA HIS A 9 -13.91 -1.34 -13.18
C HIS A 9 -13.00 -2.55 -13.05
N PHE A 10 -12.74 -2.98 -11.82
CA PHE A 10 -11.96 -4.18 -11.55
C PHE A 10 -12.89 -5.31 -11.12
N GLN A 11 -12.65 -6.51 -11.63
CA GLN A 11 -13.43 -7.69 -11.27
C GLN A 11 -12.51 -8.91 -11.16
N PHE A 12 -12.33 -9.39 -9.94
CA PHE A 12 -11.53 -10.58 -9.67
C PHE A 12 -12.45 -11.80 -9.52
N THR A 13 -12.23 -12.81 -10.35
CA THR A 13 -13.03 -14.04 -10.34
C THR A 13 -12.11 -15.24 -10.40
N TYR A 14 -12.57 -16.39 -9.88
CA TYR A 14 -11.84 -17.65 -9.99
C TYR A 14 -12.79 -18.82 -10.25
N SER A 15 -12.26 -19.89 -10.85
CA SER A 15 -13.05 -21.07 -11.22
C SER A 15 -12.92 -22.24 -10.24
N ARG A 16 -11.78 -22.31 -9.52
CA ARG A 16 -11.49 -23.42 -8.60
C ARG A 16 -11.48 -22.94 -7.16
N ARG A 17 -12.26 -23.60 -6.32
CA ARG A 17 -12.28 -23.33 -4.88
C ARG A 17 -11.07 -23.99 -4.21
N PRO A 18 -10.21 -23.28 -3.48
CA PRO A 18 -9.11 -23.88 -2.74
C PRO A 18 -9.60 -24.64 -1.48
N VAL A 19 -8.76 -25.47 -0.91
CA VAL A 19 -9.01 -26.08 0.41
C VAL A 19 -9.14 -25.03 1.50
N LYS A 20 -9.55 -25.44 2.72
CA LYS A 20 -9.75 -24.51 3.83
C LYS A 20 -8.45 -23.83 4.25
N ASP A 21 -7.37 -24.60 4.40
CA ASP A 21 -6.06 -24.09 4.79
C ASP A 21 -5.28 -23.71 3.51
N VAL A 22 -5.26 -22.43 3.18
CA VAL A 22 -4.69 -21.90 1.94
C VAL A 22 -3.18 -21.81 2.01
N LEU A 23 -2.65 -21.35 3.14
CA LEU A 23 -1.21 -21.16 3.35
C LEU A 23 -0.83 -21.52 4.80
N SER A 24 0.25 -22.26 4.97
CA SER A 24 0.91 -22.51 6.25
C SER A 24 2.38 -22.15 6.15
N VAL A 25 2.83 -21.25 7.00
CA VAL A 25 4.22 -20.83 7.12
C VAL A 25 4.73 -21.26 8.49
N ARG A 26 5.93 -21.86 8.56
CA ARG A 26 6.56 -22.31 9.80
C ARG A 26 8.04 -21.96 9.81
N ASP A 27 8.46 -21.37 10.90
CA ASP A 27 9.87 -21.03 11.20
C ASP A 27 10.59 -20.34 10.03
N LEU A 28 9.86 -19.48 9.29
CA LEU A 28 10.40 -18.81 8.15
C LEU A 28 11.35 -17.70 8.60
N LYS A 29 12.53 -17.67 7.98
CA LYS A 29 13.55 -16.64 8.17
C LYS A 29 13.65 -15.79 6.92
N ILE A 30 13.55 -14.48 7.06
CA ILE A 30 13.66 -13.52 5.95
C ILE A 30 15.05 -12.91 5.92
N GLU A 31 15.77 -13.14 4.84
CA GLU A 31 17.12 -12.62 4.61
C GLU A 31 17.18 -11.82 3.31
N VAL A 32 17.98 -10.76 3.30
CA VAL A 32 18.32 -9.98 2.11
C VAL A 32 19.82 -9.86 1.95
N GLY A 33 20.29 -9.68 0.71
CA GLY A 33 21.70 -9.62 0.38
C GLY A 33 22.16 -10.85 -0.40
N LEU A 34 23.44 -10.86 -0.82
CA LEU A 34 24.06 -11.91 -1.61
C LEU A 34 25.28 -12.51 -0.88
N GLY A 35 25.42 -13.82 -0.95
CA GLY A 35 26.59 -14.52 -0.43
C GLY A 35 26.78 -14.36 1.08
N THR A 36 27.94 -13.83 1.49
CA THR A 36 28.32 -13.62 2.89
C THR A 36 27.76 -12.34 3.52
N GLU A 37 27.18 -11.45 2.72
CA GLU A 37 26.59 -10.19 3.19
C GLU A 37 25.07 -10.30 3.34
N LYS A 38 24.59 -11.43 3.82
CA LYS A 38 23.18 -11.61 4.13
C LYS A 38 22.82 -10.93 5.46
N VAL A 39 21.74 -10.14 5.44
CA VAL A 39 21.16 -9.51 6.62
C VAL A 39 19.83 -10.17 6.91
N THR A 40 19.66 -10.68 8.12
CA THR A 40 18.40 -11.22 8.61
C THR A 40 17.48 -10.04 8.99
N LEU A 41 16.32 -9.98 8.39
CA LEU A 41 15.30 -8.94 8.65
C LEU A 41 14.29 -9.40 9.71
N SER A 42 13.89 -10.68 9.65
CA SER A 42 12.97 -11.30 10.60
C SER A 42 13.21 -12.81 10.63
N GLU A 43 12.97 -13.45 11.76
CA GLU A 43 13.12 -14.91 11.92
C GLU A 43 11.99 -15.51 12.77
N GLY A 44 11.82 -16.84 12.65
CA GLY A 44 10.81 -17.59 13.41
C GLY A 44 9.37 -17.28 13.00
N LEU A 45 9.16 -16.77 11.77
CA LEU A 45 7.83 -16.37 11.32
C LEU A 45 6.94 -17.61 11.13
N THR A 46 5.88 -17.71 11.94
CA THR A 46 4.92 -18.81 11.86
C THR A 46 3.50 -18.28 11.87
N PHE A 47 2.75 -18.55 10.80
CA PHE A 47 1.36 -18.13 10.66
C PHE A 47 0.60 -19.01 9.66
N GLN A 48 -0.73 -18.88 9.67
CA GLN A 48 -1.62 -19.58 8.75
C GLN A 48 -2.65 -18.64 8.16
N VAL A 49 -3.01 -18.91 6.89
CA VAL A 49 -4.06 -18.19 6.17
C VAL A 49 -5.11 -19.19 5.70
N GLN A 50 -6.36 -18.92 6.04
CA GLN A 50 -7.50 -19.72 5.63
C GLN A 50 -8.20 -19.10 4.42
N ARG A 51 -8.96 -19.93 3.71
CA ARG A 51 -9.75 -19.51 2.55
C ARG A 51 -10.72 -18.40 2.93
N GLY A 52 -10.73 -17.35 2.11
CA GLY A 52 -11.58 -16.17 2.28
C GLY A 52 -11.07 -15.17 3.31
N GLU A 53 -9.94 -15.45 3.96
CA GLU A 53 -9.30 -14.43 4.79
C GLU A 53 -8.66 -13.35 3.93
N LYS A 54 -8.77 -12.12 4.40
CA LYS A 54 -8.11 -10.94 3.82
C LYS A 54 -7.06 -10.48 4.83
N VAL A 55 -5.80 -10.80 4.53
CA VAL A 55 -4.67 -10.63 5.44
C VAL A 55 -3.85 -9.43 5.02
N ALA A 56 -3.76 -8.41 5.87
CA ALA A 56 -2.84 -7.31 5.67
C ALA A 56 -1.52 -7.56 6.41
N LEU A 57 -0.41 -7.40 5.69
CA LEU A 57 0.93 -7.41 6.25
C LEU A 57 1.36 -5.98 6.54
N ILE A 58 1.61 -5.66 7.80
CA ILE A 58 2.06 -4.34 8.24
C ILE A 58 3.41 -4.44 8.96
N GLY A 59 4.04 -3.31 9.20
CA GLY A 59 5.32 -3.20 9.92
C GLY A 59 6.20 -2.10 9.36
N PRO A 60 7.30 -1.76 10.04
CA PRO A 60 8.20 -0.67 9.63
C PRO A 60 8.77 -0.88 8.22
N ASN A 61 9.26 0.21 7.61
CA ASN A 61 9.95 0.11 6.35
C ASN A 61 11.24 -0.69 6.51
N GLY A 62 11.53 -1.55 5.54
CA GLY A 62 12.73 -2.39 5.57
C GLY A 62 12.62 -3.68 6.38
N VAL A 63 11.53 -3.94 7.12
CA VAL A 63 11.35 -5.16 7.92
C VAL A 63 11.18 -6.45 7.09
N GLY A 64 11.04 -6.33 5.77
CA GLY A 64 10.96 -7.50 4.89
C GLY A 64 9.56 -7.85 4.39
N LYS A 65 8.57 -6.94 4.43
CA LYS A 65 7.20 -7.21 3.95
C LYS A 65 7.17 -7.71 2.50
N SER A 66 7.73 -6.96 1.56
CA SER A 66 7.79 -7.37 0.13
C SER A 66 8.66 -8.61 -0.09
N THR A 67 9.72 -8.78 0.72
CA THR A 67 10.56 -9.99 0.70
C THR A 67 9.76 -11.21 1.15
N LEU A 68 8.93 -11.08 2.18
CA LEU A 68 8.01 -12.13 2.61
C LEU A 68 7.04 -12.50 1.48
N LEU A 69 6.40 -11.53 0.82
CA LEU A 69 5.52 -11.82 -0.33
C LEU A 69 6.25 -12.59 -1.44
N LYS A 70 7.49 -12.17 -1.77
CA LYS A 70 8.33 -12.86 -2.76
C LYS A 70 8.75 -14.27 -2.31
N ALA A 71 9.00 -14.45 -1.01
CA ALA A 71 9.29 -15.76 -0.44
C ALA A 71 8.07 -16.70 -0.55
N LEU A 72 6.87 -16.22 -0.21
CA LEU A 72 5.62 -16.99 -0.34
C LEU A 72 5.40 -17.48 -1.76
N LEU A 73 5.77 -16.69 -2.76
CA LEU A 73 5.66 -17.02 -4.18
C LEU A 73 6.82 -17.87 -4.71
N GLY A 74 7.84 -18.16 -3.88
CA GLY A 74 9.05 -18.87 -4.31
C GLY A 74 9.96 -18.06 -5.25
N ILE A 75 9.71 -16.76 -5.44
CA ILE A 75 10.52 -15.85 -6.26
C ILE A 75 11.87 -15.61 -5.56
N GLN A 76 11.85 -15.47 -4.25
CA GLN A 76 13.06 -15.31 -3.43
C GLN A 76 13.04 -16.38 -2.33
N PRO A 77 13.66 -17.55 -2.56
CA PRO A 77 13.69 -18.63 -1.58
C PRO A 77 14.31 -18.18 -0.25
N GLN A 78 13.69 -18.60 0.84
CA GLN A 78 14.10 -18.30 2.20
C GLN A 78 14.20 -19.62 3.00
N GLU A 79 14.82 -19.57 4.16
CA GLU A 79 14.90 -20.71 5.07
C GLU A 79 13.60 -20.85 5.86
N GLY A 80 13.05 -22.07 5.99
CA GLY A 80 11.79 -22.38 6.64
C GLY A 80 10.77 -23.04 5.72
N ASP A 81 9.60 -23.40 6.25
CA ASP A 81 8.57 -24.13 5.53
C ASP A 81 7.45 -23.23 5.05
N ILE A 82 7.17 -23.24 3.75
CA ILE A 82 6.02 -22.58 3.12
C ILE A 82 5.20 -23.64 2.39
N LEU A 83 3.99 -23.89 2.85
CA LEU A 83 3.11 -24.90 2.32
C LEU A 83 1.80 -24.28 1.82
N TRP A 84 1.58 -24.33 0.51
CA TRP A 84 0.32 -23.97 -0.11
C TRP A 84 -0.66 -25.13 -0.12
N GLY A 85 -1.91 -24.82 0.15
CA GLY A 85 -3.00 -25.80 0.10
C GLY A 85 -3.30 -26.29 -1.30
N ALA A 86 -4.02 -27.42 -1.40
CA ALA A 86 -4.45 -27.93 -2.70
C ALA A 86 -5.40 -26.98 -3.42
N ASN A 87 -5.28 -26.91 -4.76
CA ASN A 87 -6.04 -26.03 -5.67
C ASN A 87 -5.84 -24.52 -5.42
N VAL A 88 -4.82 -24.11 -4.67
CA VAL A 88 -4.46 -22.70 -4.56
C VAL A 88 -3.83 -22.25 -5.88
N GLN A 89 -4.36 -21.15 -6.42
CA GLN A 89 -3.85 -20.45 -7.60
C GLN A 89 -3.58 -19.01 -7.19
N THR A 90 -2.30 -18.63 -7.16
CA THR A 90 -1.87 -17.29 -6.75
C THR A 90 -1.79 -16.34 -7.93
N GLY A 91 -2.33 -15.13 -7.77
CA GLY A 91 -2.08 -14.00 -8.65
C GLY A 91 -1.26 -12.95 -7.90
N TYR A 92 -0.26 -12.38 -8.55
CA TYR A 92 0.67 -11.45 -7.90
C TYR A 92 0.70 -10.08 -8.56
N TYR A 93 0.49 -9.05 -7.75
CA TYR A 93 0.69 -7.65 -8.14
C TYR A 93 1.94 -7.10 -7.44
N GLU A 94 2.97 -6.77 -8.22
CA GLU A 94 4.22 -6.20 -7.73
C GLU A 94 4.18 -4.67 -7.75
N GLN A 95 4.66 -4.02 -6.71
CA GLN A 95 4.67 -2.58 -6.50
C GLN A 95 5.19 -1.76 -7.69
N GLU A 96 6.28 -2.17 -8.32
CA GLU A 96 6.90 -1.45 -9.45
C GLU A 96 6.44 -1.94 -10.82
N ASN A 97 5.50 -2.88 -10.87
CA ASN A 97 5.02 -3.50 -12.13
C ASN A 97 6.17 -3.97 -13.04
N ARG A 98 7.25 -4.49 -12.44
CA ARG A 98 8.45 -4.98 -13.16
C ARG A 98 8.17 -6.23 -13.98
N THR A 99 7.08 -6.93 -13.65
CA THR A 99 6.61 -8.12 -14.36
C THR A 99 6.05 -7.82 -15.74
N LEU A 100 5.73 -6.55 -16.04
CA LEU A 100 5.24 -6.13 -17.34
C LEU A 100 6.40 -5.89 -18.32
N ASN A 101 6.27 -6.41 -19.55
CA ASN A 101 7.24 -6.15 -20.60
C ASN A 101 7.06 -4.74 -21.18
N ARG A 102 8.00 -3.85 -20.85
CA ARG A 102 7.93 -2.42 -21.27
C ARG A 102 8.00 -2.20 -22.79
N GLU A 103 8.53 -3.17 -23.55
CA GLU A 103 8.66 -3.09 -25.00
C GLU A 103 7.40 -3.55 -25.75
N GLN A 104 6.50 -4.26 -25.06
CA GLN A 104 5.22 -4.69 -25.61
C GLN A 104 4.13 -3.64 -25.40
N THR A 105 3.09 -3.69 -26.23
CA THR A 105 1.86 -2.95 -26.00
C THR A 105 1.02 -3.62 -24.92
N ALA A 106 0.06 -2.90 -24.32
CA ALA A 106 -0.86 -3.49 -23.33
C ALA A 106 -1.63 -4.69 -23.92
N LEU A 107 -2.01 -4.60 -25.20
CA LEU A 107 -2.69 -5.68 -25.90
C LEU A 107 -1.80 -6.92 -26.05
N GLU A 108 -0.56 -6.75 -26.51
CA GLU A 108 0.40 -7.85 -26.69
C GLU A 108 0.77 -8.51 -25.36
N GLU A 109 0.94 -7.72 -24.29
CA GLU A 109 1.25 -8.24 -22.95
C GLU A 109 0.15 -9.16 -22.42
N LEU A 110 -1.11 -8.73 -22.48
CA LEU A 110 -2.23 -9.55 -22.03
C LEU A 110 -2.41 -10.78 -22.93
N TRP A 111 -2.32 -10.58 -24.24
CA TRP A 111 -2.50 -11.68 -25.20
C TRP A 111 -1.37 -12.71 -25.13
N GLY A 112 -0.13 -12.26 -24.93
CA GLY A 112 1.02 -13.15 -24.75
C GLY A 112 0.88 -14.08 -23.54
N ARG A 113 0.25 -13.57 -22.46
CA ARG A 113 -0.05 -14.36 -21.25
C ARG A 113 -1.27 -15.27 -21.41
N HIS A 114 -2.22 -14.90 -22.28
CA HIS A 114 -3.47 -15.62 -22.51
C HIS A 114 -3.70 -15.89 -24.01
N PRO A 115 -2.84 -16.70 -24.67
CA PRO A 115 -2.84 -16.85 -26.13
C PRO A 115 -4.10 -17.52 -26.69
N ILE A 116 -4.87 -18.22 -25.84
CA ILE A 116 -6.13 -18.88 -26.23
C ILE A 116 -7.31 -17.90 -26.14
N ALA A 117 -7.17 -16.79 -25.40
CA ALA A 117 -8.24 -15.82 -25.25
C ALA A 117 -8.50 -15.09 -26.58
N PRO A 118 -9.77 -14.95 -27.01
CA PRO A 118 -10.07 -14.19 -28.20
C PRO A 118 -9.80 -12.69 -27.98
N GLU A 119 -9.43 -12.00 -29.08
CA GLU A 119 -9.04 -10.57 -29.00
C GLU A 119 -10.10 -9.69 -28.35
N TYR A 120 -11.39 -9.94 -28.62
CA TYR A 120 -12.46 -9.13 -28.01
C TYR A 120 -12.49 -9.22 -26.48
N GLN A 121 -12.10 -10.36 -25.90
CA GLN A 121 -12.01 -10.54 -24.45
C GLN A 121 -10.86 -9.71 -23.88
N ILE A 122 -9.68 -9.76 -24.51
CA ILE A 122 -8.52 -8.96 -24.12
C ILE A 122 -8.85 -7.46 -24.16
N ARG A 123 -9.45 -7.02 -25.29
CA ARG A 123 -9.90 -5.62 -25.44
C ARG A 123 -10.98 -5.24 -24.44
N GLY A 124 -11.86 -6.17 -24.09
CA GLY A 124 -12.90 -5.98 -23.08
C GLY A 124 -12.31 -5.69 -21.71
N VAL A 125 -11.33 -6.49 -21.28
CA VAL A 125 -10.63 -6.30 -19.99
C VAL A 125 -9.82 -4.99 -19.99
N LEU A 126 -9.09 -4.67 -21.07
CA LEU A 126 -8.39 -3.39 -21.19
C LEU A 126 -9.37 -2.20 -21.15
N GLY A 127 -10.54 -2.35 -21.77
CA GLY A 127 -11.62 -1.36 -21.72
C GLY A 127 -12.14 -1.12 -20.30
N GLN A 128 -12.30 -2.17 -19.50
CA GLN A 128 -12.72 -2.08 -18.10
C GLN A 128 -11.73 -1.23 -17.27
N VAL A 129 -10.44 -1.33 -17.55
CA VAL A 129 -9.40 -0.56 -16.84
C VAL A 129 -9.05 0.75 -17.55
N LEU A 130 -9.90 1.22 -18.48
CA LEU A 130 -9.74 2.47 -19.24
C LEU A 130 -8.45 2.54 -20.09
N ILE A 131 -7.96 1.42 -20.58
CA ILE A 131 -6.89 1.34 -21.56
C ILE A 131 -7.54 1.11 -22.94
N THR A 132 -7.98 2.19 -23.58
CA THR A 132 -8.77 2.14 -24.82
C THR A 132 -8.11 2.93 -25.95
N GLY A 133 -8.61 2.73 -27.18
CA GLY A 133 -8.15 3.45 -28.36
C GLY A 133 -6.65 3.30 -28.56
N ASP A 134 -5.97 4.43 -28.85
CA ASP A 134 -4.53 4.47 -29.11
C ASP A 134 -3.68 4.02 -27.93
N ASN A 135 -4.17 4.16 -26.69
CA ASN A 135 -3.43 3.74 -25.49
C ASN A 135 -3.22 2.23 -25.42
N SER A 136 -4.12 1.41 -25.99
CA SER A 136 -3.95 -0.06 -26.04
C SER A 136 -2.82 -0.51 -26.97
N PHE A 137 -2.42 0.35 -27.91
CA PHE A 137 -1.33 0.11 -28.86
C PHE A 137 -0.03 0.81 -28.49
N LYS A 138 -0.01 1.62 -27.44
CA LYS A 138 1.23 2.19 -26.92
C LYS A 138 2.03 1.14 -26.18
N LYS A 139 3.36 1.21 -26.30
CA LYS A 139 4.26 0.40 -25.48
C LYS A 139 4.05 0.72 -23.99
N ILE A 140 4.05 -0.31 -23.16
CA ILE A 140 3.88 -0.17 -21.69
C ILE A 140 4.92 0.79 -21.10
N GLY A 141 6.12 0.84 -21.67
CA GLY A 141 7.19 1.75 -21.24
C GLY A 141 6.87 3.24 -21.35
N VAL A 142 5.95 3.64 -22.27
CA VAL A 142 5.55 5.05 -22.46
C VAL A 142 4.23 5.41 -21.76
N LEU A 143 3.55 4.45 -21.15
CA LEU A 143 2.36 4.70 -20.35
C LEU A 143 2.72 5.43 -19.05
N SER A 144 1.80 6.22 -18.52
CA SER A 144 1.91 6.83 -17.19
C SER A 144 1.96 5.75 -16.08
N GLY A 145 2.39 6.14 -14.88
CA GLY A 145 2.42 5.22 -13.73
C GLY A 145 1.05 4.60 -13.44
N GLY A 146 -0.01 5.42 -13.45
CA GLY A 146 -1.38 4.96 -13.24
C GLY A 146 -1.91 4.05 -14.36
N GLU A 147 -1.60 4.34 -15.64
CA GLU A 147 -1.95 3.46 -16.74
C GLU A 147 -1.24 2.11 -16.63
N ARG A 148 0.05 2.08 -16.29
CA ARG A 148 0.79 0.82 -16.05
C ARG A 148 0.19 0.02 -14.90
N ALA A 149 -0.18 0.68 -13.80
CA ALA A 149 -0.84 0.03 -12.67
C ALA A 149 -2.17 -0.61 -13.10
N ARG A 150 -2.98 0.09 -13.90
CA ARG A 150 -4.24 -0.46 -14.43
C ARG A 150 -4.01 -1.62 -15.41
N VAL A 151 -2.95 -1.59 -16.23
CA VAL A 151 -2.57 -2.74 -17.08
C VAL A 151 -2.18 -3.95 -16.22
N ALA A 152 -1.40 -3.75 -15.15
CA ALA A 152 -1.03 -4.83 -14.23
C ALA A 152 -2.26 -5.45 -13.53
N LEU A 153 -3.22 -4.61 -13.13
CA LEU A 153 -4.49 -5.09 -12.58
C LEU A 153 -5.32 -5.85 -13.64
N ALA A 154 -5.31 -5.43 -14.90
CA ALA A 154 -5.96 -6.16 -16.00
C ALA A 154 -5.33 -7.55 -16.22
N VAL A 155 -4.00 -7.66 -16.13
CA VAL A 155 -3.30 -8.96 -16.14
C VAL A 155 -3.81 -9.82 -14.99
N LEU A 156 -3.82 -9.29 -13.77
CA LEU A 156 -4.27 -10.00 -12.57
C LEU A 156 -5.74 -10.48 -12.67
N MET A 157 -6.62 -9.65 -13.25
CA MET A 157 -8.03 -10.03 -13.50
C MET A 157 -8.16 -11.25 -14.40
N MET A 158 -7.29 -11.38 -15.41
CA MET A 158 -7.31 -12.50 -16.35
C MET A 158 -6.66 -13.78 -15.84
N GLU A 159 -5.87 -13.72 -14.78
CA GLU A 159 -5.25 -14.90 -14.15
C GLU A 159 -6.27 -15.80 -13.45
N HIS A 160 -7.47 -15.30 -13.15
CA HIS A 160 -8.53 -16.01 -12.44
C HIS A 160 -8.04 -16.72 -11.17
N ALA A 161 -7.13 -16.08 -10.46
CA ALA A 161 -6.52 -16.58 -9.25
C ALA A 161 -7.51 -16.54 -8.07
N ASN A 162 -7.52 -17.60 -7.23
CA ASN A 162 -8.34 -17.67 -6.02
C ASN A 162 -7.65 -17.10 -4.78
N THR A 163 -6.37 -16.76 -4.92
CA THR A 163 -5.56 -16.16 -3.87
C THR A 163 -4.75 -15.02 -4.48
N LEU A 164 -5.07 -13.78 -4.11
CA LEU A 164 -4.36 -12.59 -4.58
C LEU A 164 -3.29 -12.18 -3.58
N ILE A 165 -2.11 -11.88 -4.10
CA ILE A 165 -0.97 -11.34 -3.34
C ILE A 165 -0.65 -9.98 -3.92
N LEU A 166 -0.83 -8.90 -3.12
CA LEU A 166 -0.72 -7.54 -3.61
C LEU A 166 0.34 -6.77 -2.80
N ASP A 167 1.32 -6.22 -3.49
CA ASP A 167 2.37 -5.40 -2.88
C ASP A 167 2.13 -3.92 -3.25
N GLU A 168 1.63 -3.13 -2.30
CA GLU A 168 1.27 -1.71 -2.45
C GLU A 168 0.38 -1.41 -3.69
N PRO A 169 -0.80 -2.06 -3.82
CA PRO A 169 -1.61 -1.98 -5.03
C PRO A 169 -2.24 -0.61 -5.28
N THR A 170 -2.28 0.25 -4.27
CA THR A 170 -2.85 1.61 -4.36
C THR A 170 -1.86 2.64 -4.89
N ASN A 171 -0.55 2.31 -4.94
CA ASN A 171 0.46 3.21 -5.45
C ASN A 171 0.25 3.52 -6.94
N HIS A 172 0.45 4.78 -7.31
CA HIS A 172 0.26 5.30 -8.67
C HIS A 172 -1.18 5.30 -9.20
N LEU A 173 -2.17 4.85 -8.43
CA LEU A 173 -3.58 4.95 -8.82
C LEU A 173 -4.15 6.32 -8.43
N ASP A 174 -4.98 6.89 -9.30
CA ASP A 174 -5.82 8.03 -8.96
C ASP A 174 -6.92 7.63 -7.95
N LEU A 175 -7.54 8.62 -7.31
CA LEU A 175 -8.53 8.39 -6.25
C LEU A 175 -9.67 7.48 -6.71
N GLN A 176 -10.20 7.69 -7.91
CA GLN A 176 -11.31 6.87 -8.43
C GLN A 176 -10.89 5.42 -8.66
N SER A 177 -9.69 5.19 -9.19
CA SER A 177 -9.13 3.85 -9.37
C SER A 177 -8.88 3.16 -8.03
N LYS A 178 -8.46 3.90 -6.98
CA LYS A 178 -8.29 3.36 -5.63
C LYS A 178 -9.62 2.89 -5.04
N GLU A 179 -10.66 3.72 -5.11
CA GLU A 179 -12.00 3.41 -4.60
C GLU A 179 -12.59 2.18 -5.30
N GLU A 180 -12.49 2.09 -6.63
CA GLU A 180 -12.98 0.93 -7.37
C GLU A 180 -12.16 -0.35 -7.09
N LEU A 181 -10.84 -0.25 -6.92
CA LEU A 181 -10.01 -1.38 -6.51
C LEU A 181 -10.41 -1.88 -5.12
N GLU A 182 -10.57 -0.98 -4.16
CA GLU A 182 -11.01 -1.32 -2.82
C GLU A 182 -12.35 -2.05 -2.81
N LYS A 183 -13.36 -1.48 -3.48
CA LYS A 183 -14.67 -2.10 -3.63
C LYS A 183 -14.57 -3.50 -4.23
N SER A 184 -13.78 -3.67 -5.28
CA SER A 184 -13.58 -4.96 -5.94
C SER A 184 -12.90 -5.98 -5.03
N LEU A 185 -11.93 -5.55 -4.21
CA LEU A 185 -11.26 -6.43 -3.24
C LEU A 185 -12.14 -6.75 -2.02
N VAL A 186 -13.05 -5.85 -1.62
CA VAL A 186 -14.07 -6.15 -0.61
C VAL A 186 -15.06 -7.19 -1.13
N GLU A 187 -15.49 -7.09 -2.38
CA GLU A 187 -16.43 -8.02 -3.01
C GLU A 187 -15.79 -9.37 -3.39
N PHE A 188 -14.45 -9.42 -3.51
CA PHE A 188 -13.75 -10.66 -3.84
C PHE A 188 -13.91 -11.71 -2.74
N ASP A 189 -14.48 -12.85 -3.06
CA ASP A 189 -14.75 -13.97 -2.14
C ASP A 189 -13.56 -14.96 -1.99
N GLY A 190 -12.46 -14.70 -2.69
CA GLY A 190 -11.19 -15.43 -2.57
C GLY A 190 -10.36 -14.99 -1.36
N THR A 191 -9.14 -15.48 -1.31
CA THR A 191 -8.16 -15.14 -0.26
C THR A 191 -7.29 -13.98 -0.74
N LEU A 192 -6.98 -13.06 0.17
CA LEU A 192 -6.15 -11.89 -0.12
C LEU A 192 -5.01 -11.79 0.91
N ILE A 193 -3.79 -11.60 0.43
CA ILE A 193 -2.62 -11.25 1.24
C ILE A 193 -2.04 -9.98 0.63
N PHE A 194 -1.92 -8.91 1.41
CA PHE A 194 -1.46 -7.64 0.84
C PHE A 194 -0.63 -6.82 1.80
N VAL A 195 0.21 -5.97 1.22
CA VAL A 195 0.93 -4.89 1.90
C VAL A 195 0.30 -3.58 1.46
N SER A 196 0.00 -2.69 2.38
CA SER A 196 -0.41 -1.32 2.08
C SER A 196 -0.01 -0.38 3.21
N HIS A 197 0.27 0.89 2.87
CA HIS A 197 0.43 1.99 3.81
C HIS A 197 -0.81 2.87 3.89
N ASP A 198 -1.83 2.60 3.08
CA ASP A 198 -3.09 3.34 3.07
C ASP A 198 -3.97 2.91 4.25
N ARG A 199 -4.14 3.81 5.23
CA ARG A 199 -4.94 3.53 6.45
C ARG A 199 -6.41 3.22 6.14
N TYR A 200 -6.98 3.86 5.11
CA TYR A 200 -8.36 3.60 4.73
C TYR A 200 -8.49 2.17 4.21
N PHE A 201 -7.58 1.77 3.34
CA PHE A 201 -7.47 0.43 2.80
C PHE A 201 -7.27 -0.63 3.90
N LEU A 202 -6.42 -0.33 4.90
CA LEU A 202 -6.13 -1.20 6.05
C LEU A 202 -7.31 -1.30 7.05
N ASN A 203 -8.24 -0.37 7.05
CA ASN A 203 -9.42 -0.44 7.90
C ASN A 203 -10.64 -1.06 7.22
N THR A 204 -10.69 -1.05 5.89
CA THR A 204 -11.86 -1.51 5.12
C THR A 204 -11.77 -2.97 4.70
N ILE A 205 -10.60 -3.42 4.25
CA ILE A 205 -10.45 -4.72 3.58
C ILE A 205 -10.11 -5.86 4.53
N PRO A 206 -9.11 -5.76 5.44
CA PRO A 206 -8.59 -6.93 6.13
C PRO A 206 -9.56 -7.49 7.17
N THR A 207 -9.54 -8.82 7.26
CA THR A 207 -10.15 -9.60 8.34
C THR A 207 -9.11 -10.07 9.36
N LYS A 208 -7.81 -9.90 9.01
CA LYS A 208 -6.67 -10.29 9.82
C LYS A 208 -5.49 -9.39 9.53
N ILE A 209 -4.78 -8.96 10.56
CA ILE A 209 -3.52 -8.22 10.48
C ILE A 209 -2.38 -9.11 10.92
N ILE A 210 -1.31 -9.14 10.15
CA ILE A 210 -0.01 -9.73 10.54
C ILE A 210 0.99 -8.58 10.60
N ALA A 211 1.37 -8.20 11.80
CA ALA A 211 2.37 -7.17 12.04
C ALA A 211 3.76 -7.80 12.15
N LEU A 212 4.66 -7.41 11.23
CA LEU A 212 6.05 -7.84 11.22
C LEU A 212 6.90 -6.89 12.04
N SER A 213 7.77 -7.45 12.86
CA SER A 213 8.81 -6.74 13.59
C SER A 213 10.16 -7.47 13.44
N PRO A 214 11.30 -6.84 13.81
CA PRO A 214 12.58 -7.56 13.86
C PRO A 214 12.57 -8.78 14.78
N ASP A 215 11.75 -8.74 15.85
CA ASP A 215 11.65 -9.78 16.87
C ASP A 215 10.63 -10.88 16.54
N GLY A 216 9.99 -10.82 15.35
CA GLY A 216 9.02 -11.81 14.91
C GLY A 216 7.74 -11.20 14.32
N LEU A 217 6.59 -11.83 14.58
CA LEU A 217 5.30 -11.36 14.11
C LEU A 217 4.22 -11.42 15.20
N THR A 218 3.24 -10.53 15.05
CA THR A 218 2.01 -10.54 15.84
C THR A 218 0.82 -10.72 14.90
N VAL A 219 -0.14 -11.55 15.28
CA VAL A 219 -1.36 -11.80 14.51
C VAL A 219 -2.56 -11.28 15.28
N THR A 220 -3.31 -10.37 14.68
CA THR A 220 -4.56 -9.82 15.23
C THR A 220 -5.71 -10.09 14.27
N ASN A 221 -6.83 -10.58 14.77
CA ASN A 221 -8.05 -10.71 13.99
C ASN A 221 -8.79 -9.37 13.94
N GLY A 222 -9.21 -8.96 12.76
CA GLY A 222 -9.88 -7.69 12.53
C GLY A 222 -9.09 -6.76 11.62
N ASN A 223 -9.40 -5.49 11.68
CA ASN A 223 -8.79 -4.43 10.87
C ASN A 223 -7.66 -3.70 11.61
N PHE A 224 -7.16 -2.62 11.02
CA PHE A 224 -6.04 -1.85 11.58
C PHE A 224 -6.40 -1.18 12.91
N ASN A 225 -7.65 -0.72 13.09
CA ASN A 225 -8.08 -0.15 14.36
C ASN A 225 -8.15 -1.21 15.47
N ASP A 226 -8.54 -2.45 15.14
CA ASP A 226 -8.53 -3.56 16.10
C ASP A 226 -7.10 -3.90 16.54
N TYR A 227 -6.16 -3.90 15.60
CA TYR A 227 -4.74 -4.07 15.87
C TYR A 227 -4.19 -3.01 16.83
N LEU A 228 -4.48 -1.72 16.57
CA LEU A 228 -4.05 -0.62 17.45
C LEU A 228 -4.64 -0.75 18.86
N ALA A 229 -5.93 -1.11 18.96
CA ALA A 229 -6.59 -1.32 20.24
C ALA A 229 -5.98 -2.50 21.03
N GLU A 230 -5.52 -3.53 20.35
CA GLU A 230 -4.86 -4.67 20.97
C GLU A 230 -3.44 -4.32 21.44
N GLN A 231 -2.67 -3.56 20.66
CA GLN A 231 -1.37 -3.04 21.07
C GLN A 231 -1.46 -2.17 22.34
N GLN A 232 -2.38 -1.22 22.36
CA GLN A 232 -2.61 -0.37 23.54
C GLN A 232 -2.94 -1.18 24.80
N LYS A 233 -3.72 -2.27 24.66
CA LYS A 233 -4.02 -3.17 25.79
C LYS A 233 -2.79 -3.92 26.27
N GLN A 234 -1.93 -4.37 25.37
CA GLN A 234 -0.70 -5.08 25.69
C GLN A 234 0.31 -4.16 26.37
N GLU A 235 0.46 -2.94 25.89
CA GLU A 235 1.31 -1.91 26.53
C GLU A 235 0.81 -1.55 27.93
N ALA A 236 -0.49 -1.37 28.09
CA ALA A 236 -1.10 -1.11 29.41
C ALA A 236 -0.94 -2.29 30.37
N ALA A 237 -0.93 -3.54 29.85
CA ALA A 237 -0.72 -4.75 30.66
C ALA A 237 0.76 -5.01 30.99
N ALA A 238 1.69 -4.57 30.14
CA ALA A 238 3.13 -4.69 30.33
C ALA A 238 3.71 -3.60 31.28
N ALA A 239 2.94 -2.54 31.54
CA ALA A 239 3.32 -1.55 32.55
C ALA A 239 3.41 -2.22 33.93
N PRO A 240 4.53 -2.10 34.66
CA PRO A 240 4.69 -2.72 35.98
C PRO A 240 3.56 -2.24 36.91
N PRO A 241 2.98 -3.12 37.77
CA PRO A 241 1.94 -2.70 38.69
C PRO A 241 2.52 -1.59 39.60
N GLU A 242 2.00 -0.40 39.48
CA GLU A 242 2.32 0.69 40.39
C GLU A 242 2.00 0.20 41.82
N LYS A 243 3.06 0.00 42.62
CA LYS A 243 2.90 -0.15 44.08
C LYS A 243 2.21 1.11 44.60
N PRO A 244 1.23 0.98 45.49
CA PRO A 244 0.60 2.16 46.06
C PRO A 244 1.59 2.91 46.96
N GLU A 245 2.33 3.82 46.38
CA GLU A 245 3.08 4.83 47.15
C GLU A 245 2.15 5.95 47.59
N LYS A 246 2.28 6.28 48.84
CA LYS A 246 1.54 7.31 49.56
C LYS A 246 1.52 8.62 48.76
N LYS A 247 0.30 9.09 48.47
CA LYS A 247 0.05 10.40 47.86
C LYS A 247 0.61 11.51 48.76
N GLU A 248 1.66 12.18 48.33
CA GLU A 248 1.97 13.53 48.75
C GLU A 248 2.39 14.36 47.53
N THR A 249 1.56 15.32 47.20
CA THR A 249 1.78 16.62 46.52
C THR A 249 2.61 16.75 45.23
N THR A 250 3.27 15.70 44.71
CA THR A 250 4.10 15.79 43.49
C THR A 250 3.33 15.45 42.21
N SER A 251 2.19 14.78 42.32
CA SER A 251 1.36 14.32 41.20
C SER A 251 0.69 15.48 40.43
N PHE A 252 0.35 16.57 41.13
CA PHE A 252 -0.33 17.70 40.49
C PHE A 252 0.60 18.50 39.54
N TYR A 253 1.88 18.60 39.86
CA TYR A 253 2.87 19.28 39.00
C TYR A 253 3.25 18.45 37.79
N ARG A 254 3.40 17.13 37.90
CA ARG A 254 3.66 16.21 36.75
C ARG A 254 2.47 16.16 35.79
N SER A 255 1.25 16.09 36.31
CA SER A 255 0.05 16.09 35.45
C SER A 255 -0.18 17.43 34.74
N LYS A 256 0.26 18.56 35.34
CA LYS A 256 0.18 19.89 34.72
C LYS A 256 1.25 20.08 33.65
N GLN A 257 2.45 19.53 33.82
CA GLN A 257 3.51 19.53 32.80
C GLN A 257 3.12 18.62 31.61
N ALA A 258 2.67 17.41 31.87
CA ALA A 258 2.22 16.49 30.82
C ALA A 258 1.07 17.07 30.01
N ARG A 259 0.08 17.72 30.68
CA ARG A 259 -1.02 18.41 29.97
C ARG A 259 -0.52 19.62 29.16
N ALA A 260 0.48 20.34 29.68
CA ALA A 260 1.07 21.48 28.97
C ALA A 260 1.89 21.04 27.75
N GLU A 261 2.62 19.92 27.84
CA GLU A 261 3.35 19.32 26.72
C GLU A 261 2.38 18.77 25.67
N GLN A 262 1.34 18.07 26.09
CA GLN A 262 0.30 17.57 25.20
C GLN A 262 -0.46 18.71 24.50
N ALA A 263 -0.73 19.82 25.22
CA ALA A 263 -1.34 21.01 24.61
C ALA A 263 -0.41 21.68 23.58
N LYS A 264 0.90 21.77 23.88
CA LYS A 264 1.90 22.30 22.92
C LYS A 264 2.01 21.43 21.68
N ARG A 265 2.01 20.11 21.84
CA ARG A 265 2.06 19.14 20.75
C ARG A 265 0.82 19.25 19.86
N ARG A 266 -0.39 19.27 20.45
CA ARG A 266 -1.62 19.48 19.67
C ARG A 266 -1.62 20.81 18.91
N ALA A 267 -1.11 21.88 19.53
CA ALA A 267 -1.00 23.17 18.87
C ALA A 267 0.03 23.15 17.72
N ARG A 268 1.13 22.36 17.85
CA ARG A 268 2.12 22.19 16.76
C ARG A 268 1.55 21.37 15.62
N LEU A 269 0.84 20.26 15.91
CA LEU A 269 0.17 19.46 14.90
C LEU A 269 -0.86 20.29 14.11
N ALA A 270 -1.71 21.05 14.79
CA ALA A 270 -2.69 21.92 14.11
C ALA A 270 -2.02 22.96 13.20
N ARG A 271 -0.87 23.53 13.63
CA ARG A 271 -0.11 24.46 12.77
C ARG A 271 0.49 23.78 11.56
N LEU A 272 1.04 22.57 11.72
CA LEU A 272 1.59 21.80 10.61
C LEU A 272 0.50 21.41 9.61
N GLU A 273 -0.70 21.07 10.06
CA GLU A 273 -1.85 20.82 9.18
C GLU A 273 -2.25 22.06 8.38
N GLU A 274 -2.23 23.25 9.00
CA GLU A 274 -2.45 24.52 8.29
C GLU A 274 -1.33 24.81 7.28
N GLU A 275 -0.06 24.62 7.65
CA GLU A 275 1.11 24.81 6.78
C GLU A 275 1.08 23.84 5.59
N ILE A 276 0.73 22.57 5.80
CA ILE A 276 0.56 21.55 4.74
C ILE A 276 -0.55 21.97 3.78
N THR A 277 -1.73 22.31 4.30
CA THR A 277 -2.87 22.73 3.47
C THR A 277 -2.56 24.01 2.65
N ALA A 278 -1.89 24.98 3.26
CA ALA A 278 -1.48 26.21 2.58
C ALA A 278 -0.46 25.94 1.47
N SER A 279 0.53 25.09 1.73
CA SER A 279 1.53 24.71 0.73
C SER A 279 0.95 23.88 -0.42
N GLU A 280 -0.01 22.99 -0.18
CA GLU A 280 -0.75 22.27 -1.23
C GLU A 280 -1.51 23.24 -2.15
N SER A 281 -2.22 24.19 -1.56
CA SER A 281 -2.91 25.23 -2.35
C SER A 281 -1.94 26.05 -3.18
N ARG A 282 -0.79 26.43 -2.60
CA ARG A 282 0.23 27.21 -3.32
C ARG A 282 0.90 26.41 -4.42
N ILE A 283 1.20 25.13 -4.22
CA ILE A 283 1.71 24.22 -5.26
C ILE A 283 0.73 24.17 -6.44
N SER A 284 -0.56 24.00 -6.17
CA SER A 284 -1.60 23.96 -7.21
C SER A 284 -1.69 25.27 -8.00
N GLU A 285 -1.59 26.44 -7.33
CA GLU A 285 -1.56 27.75 -8.00
C GLU A 285 -0.34 27.92 -8.89
N LEU A 286 0.84 27.51 -8.41
CA LEU A 286 2.09 27.60 -9.15
C LEU A 286 2.10 26.67 -10.37
N GLU A 287 1.60 25.45 -10.21
CA GLU A 287 1.44 24.51 -11.32
C GLU A 287 0.47 25.02 -12.38
N ALA A 288 -0.64 25.64 -11.97
CA ALA A 288 -1.58 26.28 -12.89
C ALA A 288 -0.95 27.47 -13.62
N ALA A 289 -0.17 28.30 -12.91
CA ALA A 289 0.52 29.44 -13.50
C ALA A 289 1.64 29.02 -14.49
N ILE A 290 2.33 27.91 -14.23
CA ILE A 290 3.35 27.34 -15.12
C ILE A 290 2.69 26.74 -16.37
N ALA A 291 1.49 26.15 -16.23
CA ALA A 291 0.74 25.57 -17.35
C ALA A 291 0.08 26.62 -18.27
N ASP A 292 0.05 27.90 -17.87
CA ASP A 292 -0.53 28.96 -18.68
C ASP A 292 0.35 29.24 -19.93
N PRO A 293 -0.23 29.16 -21.14
CA PRO A 293 0.50 29.46 -22.40
C PRO A 293 1.17 30.84 -22.47
N GLU A 294 0.63 31.84 -21.78
CA GLU A 294 1.22 33.18 -21.73
C GLU A 294 2.51 33.21 -20.89
N THR A 295 2.58 32.40 -19.84
CA THR A 295 3.77 32.24 -18.99
C THR A 295 4.89 31.50 -19.72
N GLY A 296 4.55 30.56 -20.61
CA GLY A 296 5.53 29.83 -21.44
C GLY A 296 6.33 30.70 -22.43
N ALA A 297 5.86 31.90 -22.73
CA ALA A 297 6.56 32.86 -23.60
C ALA A 297 7.60 33.72 -22.84
N ASP A 298 7.55 33.77 -21.52
CA ASP A 298 8.44 34.56 -20.67
C ASP A 298 9.38 33.62 -19.85
N TYR A 299 10.59 33.43 -20.36
CA TYR A 299 11.57 32.50 -19.76
C TYR A 299 12.01 32.92 -18.35
N GLU A 300 12.13 34.22 -18.05
CA GLU A 300 12.52 34.68 -16.70
C GLU A 300 11.42 34.41 -15.70
N ARG A 301 10.17 34.65 -16.05
CA ARG A 301 9.00 34.40 -15.23
C ARG A 301 8.78 32.90 -15.01
N LEU A 302 8.95 32.08 -16.03
CA LEU A 302 8.85 30.61 -15.93
C LEU A 302 9.91 30.05 -14.98
N THR A 303 11.16 30.52 -15.11
CA THR A 303 12.27 30.09 -14.25
C THR A 303 12.01 30.47 -12.79
N ALA A 304 11.49 31.68 -12.53
CA ALA A 304 11.15 32.12 -11.18
C ALA A 304 10.01 31.25 -10.55
N LEU A 305 8.95 30.97 -11.33
CA LEU A 305 7.84 30.11 -10.87
C LEU A 305 8.29 28.67 -10.60
N CYS A 306 9.17 28.11 -11.43
CA CYS A 306 9.73 26.78 -11.19
C CYS A 306 10.58 26.74 -9.92
N ALA A 307 11.41 27.75 -9.66
CA ALA A 307 12.19 27.84 -8.42
C ALA A 307 11.30 27.97 -7.19
N GLU A 308 10.25 28.80 -7.24
CA GLU A 308 9.28 28.92 -6.15
C GLU A 308 8.49 27.61 -5.92
N LEU A 309 8.16 26.88 -6.98
CA LEU A 309 7.51 25.58 -6.89
C LEU A 309 8.39 24.54 -6.18
N GLU A 310 9.68 24.47 -6.52
CA GLU A 310 10.64 23.58 -5.86
C GLU A 310 10.82 23.92 -4.38
N GLU A 311 10.93 25.20 -4.03
CA GLU A 311 11.03 25.67 -2.65
C GLU A 311 9.77 25.33 -1.85
N THR A 312 8.58 25.56 -2.45
CA THR A 312 7.30 25.25 -1.80
C THR A 312 7.11 23.75 -1.60
N ARG A 313 7.52 22.93 -2.55
CA ARG A 313 7.49 21.45 -2.41
C ARG A 313 8.43 20.95 -1.33
N ALA A 314 9.63 21.51 -1.23
CA ALA A 314 10.58 21.16 -0.17
C ALA A 314 10.05 21.54 1.23
N ALA A 315 9.42 22.71 1.35
CA ALA A 315 8.78 23.17 2.58
C ALA A 315 7.58 22.26 2.97
N HIS A 316 6.75 21.89 2.00
CA HIS A 316 5.64 20.95 2.18
C HIS A 316 6.14 19.59 2.70
N GLU A 317 7.17 19.02 2.07
CA GLU A 317 7.74 17.73 2.46
C GLU A 317 8.32 17.77 3.88
N ALA A 318 9.02 18.87 4.24
CA ALA A 318 9.56 19.05 5.59
C ALA A 318 8.44 19.16 6.65
N ALA A 319 7.38 19.94 6.38
CA ALA A 319 6.23 20.06 7.27
C ALA A 319 5.47 18.73 7.42
N PHE A 320 5.34 17.98 6.34
CA PHE A 320 4.70 16.66 6.35
C PHE A 320 5.50 15.63 7.15
N LEU A 321 6.83 15.61 7.01
CA LEU A 321 7.70 14.72 7.80
C LEU A 321 7.63 15.04 9.31
N GLU A 322 7.70 16.33 9.67
CA GLU A 322 7.56 16.75 11.08
C GLU A 322 6.16 16.40 11.64
N TRP A 323 5.11 16.57 10.84
CA TRP A 323 3.75 16.18 11.22
C TRP A 323 3.64 14.67 11.42
N ALA A 324 4.25 13.87 10.52
CA ALA A 324 4.26 12.41 10.63
C ALA A 324 4.99 11.94 11.89
N GLU A 325 6.20 12.47 12.17
CA GLU A 325 6.96 12.15 13.39
C GLU A 325 6.17 12.51 14.66
N LEU A 326 5.57 13.69 14.69
CA LEU A 326 4.76 14.12 15.85
C LEU A 326 3.45 13.35 15.97
N SER A 327 2.91 12.79 14.90
CA SER A 327 1.69 11.98 14.95
C SER A 327 1.97 10.52 15.33
N GLU A 328 3.17 9.99 15.06
CA GLU A 328 3.57 8.62 15.42
C GLU A 328 3.87 8.46 16.92
N GLU A 329 4.17 9.54 17.64
CA GLU A 329 4.39 9.49 19.07
C GLU A 329 3.07 9.50 19.92
N GLU A 330 1.90 9.42 19.32
CA GLU A 330 0.60 9.26 19.97
C GLU A 330 0.31 7.79 20.24
#